data_e51555adac492ae5c15ecd658129e621
#
_entry.id   e51555adac492ae5c15ecd658129e621
#
_cell.length_a   1.000
_cell.length_b   1.000
_cell.length_c   1.000
_cell.angle_alpha   90.00
_cell.angle_beta   90.00
_cell.angle_gamma   90.00
#
_symmetry.space_group_name_H-M   'P 1'
#
loop_
_entity.id
_entity.type
_entity.pdbx_description
1 polymer ?
#
loop_
_entity_poly.entity_id
_entity_poly.type
_entity_poly.pdbx_seq_one_letter_code
_entity_poly.pdbx_strand_id
1 'polypeptide(L)'
;MQPTDTSHPDYFHRVVDCQWACPAHTDVPEYIRLIAQGRFTDAYMVNRHSNVFPGILGRVCDRPCEPACRRGRVEKKPVAICRLKRVAADERDEDITARLPKIPRLKNGKKVACIGAGCASLFLSRSVGQRAGLE
;
A
#
# COMPACT_ATOMS: atom_id res chain seq x y z
N MET A 1 -10.22 2.66 19.49
CA MET A 1 -10.11 3.53 18.29
C MET A 1 -10.53 4.93 18.72
N GLN A 2 -9.70 5.93 18.53
CA GLN A 2 -10.07 7.31 18.87
C GLN A 2 -11.08 7.84 17.85
N PRO A 3 -12.05 8.67 18.26
CA PRO A 3 -12.96 9.32 17.33
C PRO A 3 -12.17 10.12 16.29
N THR A 4 -12.68 10.20 15.08
CA THR A 4 -12.09 11.03 14.02
C THR A 4 -12.17 12.51 14.44
N ASP A 5 -11.01 13.14 14.58
CA ASP A 5 -10.94 14.58 14.88
C ASP A 5 -11.08 15.38 13.59
N THR A 6 -12.24 16.01 13.43
CA THR A 6 -12.56 16.84 12.27
C THR A 6 -12.05 18.27 12.39
N SER A 7 -11.49 18.65 13.54
CA SER A 7 -10.94 19.99 13.77
C SER A 7 -9.55 20.18 13.16
N HIS A 8 -8.86 19.07 12.90
CA HIS A 8 -7.51 19.11 12.35
C HIS A 8 -7.53 19.24 10.82
N PRO A 9 -6.78 20.17 10.20
CA PRO A 9 -6.77 20.37 8.74
C PRO A 9 -6.42 19.12 7.94
N ASP A 10 -5.53 18.28 8.45
CA ASP A 10 -5.10 17.03 7.82
C ASP A 10 -6.24 16.02 7.64
N TYR A 11 -7.33 16.17 8.40
CA TYR A 11 -8.52 15.33 8.22
C TYR A 11 -9.09 15.45 6.81
N PHE A 12 -9.12 16.65 6.26
CA PHE A 12 -9.66 16.91 4.92
C PHE A 12 -8.75 16.42 3.80
N HIS A 13 -7.46 16.26 4.07
CA HIS A 13 -6.50 15.67 3.13
C HIS A 13 -6.51 14.13 3.14
N ARG A 14 -7.10 13.52 4.18
CA ARG A 14 -7.18 12.07 4.37
C ARG A 14 -8.61 11.68 4.69
N VAL A 15 -9.51 11.94 3.73
CA VAL A 15 -10.97 11.93 3.90
C VAL A 15 -11.56 10.59 4.27
N VAL A 16 -10.76 9.52 4.39
CA VAL A 16 -11.26 8.15 4.52
C VAL A 16 -10.66 7.46 5.74
N ASP A 17 -11.53 7.09 6.69
CA ASP A 17 -11.10 6.48 7.97
C ASP A 17 -10.19 5.26 7.79
N CYS A 18 -10.43 4.43 6.79
CA CYS A 18 -9.58 3.26 6.50
C CYS A 18 -8.18 3.64 6.03
N GLN A 19 -8.03 4.74 5.30
CA GLN A 19 -6.72 5.26 4.89
C GLN A 19 -5.95 5.85 6.09
N TRP A 20 -6.65 6.54 6.99
CA TRP A 20 -6.08 7.04 8.23
C TRP A 20 -5.61 5.92 9.17
N ALA A 21 -6.43 4.89 9.32
CA ALA A 21 -6.10 3.76 10.17
C ALA A 21 -4.94 2.89 9.62
N CYS A 22 -4.64 3.02 8.34
CA CYS A 22 -3.52 2.31 7.71
C CYS A 22 -2.19 3.02 8.03
N PRO A 23 -1.21 2.39 8.70
CA PRO A 23 0.09 3.01 8.95
C PRO A 23 0.83 3.47 7.69
N ALA A 24 0.58 2.79 6.56
CA ALA A 24 1.16 3.12 5.25
C ALA A 24 0.29 4.12 4.46
N HIS A 25 -0.84 4.55 5.01
CA HIS A 25 -1.80 5.46 4.38
C HIS A 25 -2.17 5.06 2.95
N THR A 26 -2.37 3.75 2.72
CA THR A 26 -2.72 3.21 1.41
C THR A 26 -4.02 3.80 0.91
N ASP A 27 -4.04 4.22 -0.36
CA ASP A 27 -5.24 4.74 -1.00
C ASP A 27 -6.23 3.61 -1.29
N VAL A 28 -7.01 3.26 -0.24
CA VAL A 28 -7.96 2.15 -0.27
C VAL A 28 -9.09 2.39 -1.26
N PRO A 29 -9.75 3.56 -1.31
CA PRO A 29 -10.83 3.80 -2.25
C PRO A 29 -10.38 3.65 -3.70
N GLU A 30 -9.21 4.16 -4.04
CA GLU A 30 -8.73 4.17 -5.41
C GLU A 30 -8.46 2.76 -5.92
N TYR A 31 -7.74 1.91 -5.18
CA TYR A 31 -7.48 0.58 -5.69
C TYR A 31 -8.74 -0.30 -5.71
N ILE A 32 -9.71 -0.08 -4.82
CA ILE A 32 -10.99 -0.80 -4.86
C ILE A 32 -11.79 -0.38 -6.11
N ARG A 33 -11.80 0.91 -6.44
CA ARG A 33 -12.43 1.43 -7.65
C ARG A 33 -11.81 0.82 -8.91
N LEU A 34 -10.49 0.69 -8.95
CA LEU A 34 -9.78 0.06 -10.06
C LEU A 34 -10.10 -1.44 -10.19
N ILE A 35 -10.21 -2.16 -9.06
CA ILE A 35 -10.65 -3.56 -9.06
C ILE A 35 -12.06 -3.68 -9.64
N ALA A 36 -12.98 -2.80 -9.25
CA ALA A 36 -14.36 -2.80 -9.76
C ALA A 36 -14.42 -2.54 -11.29
N GLN A 37 -13.40 -1.91 -11.84
CA GLN A 37 -13.25 -1.68 -13.29
C GLN A 37 -12.47 -2.82 -14.00
N GLY A 38 -12.08 -3.88 -13.30
CA GLY A 38 -11.26 -4.96 -13.85
C GLY A 38 -9.78 -4.59 -14.06
N ARG A 39 -9.34 -3.42 -13.57
CA ARG A 39 -7.98 -2.90 -13.73
C ARG A 39 -7.07 -3.35 -12.59
N PHE A 40 -6.84 -4.66 -12.49
CA PHE A 40 -6.13 -5.27 -11.37
C PHE A 40 -4.67 -4.83 -11.27
N THR A 41 -3.99 -4.70 -12.40
CA THR A 41 -2.59 -4.25 -12.44
C THR A 41 -2.44 -2.81 -11.96
N ASP A 42 -3.35 -1.93 -12.34
CA ASP A 42 -3.36 -0.55 -11.84
C ASP A 42 -3.66 -0.51 -10.33
N ALA A 43 -4.64 -1.30 -9.89
CA ALA A 43 -4.94 -1.45 -8.46
C ALA A 43 -3.74 -1.96 -7.66
N TYR A 44 -2.99 -2.92 -8.22
CA TYR A 44 -1.75 -3.39 -7.63
C TYR A 44 -0.70 -2.28 -7.54
N MET A 45 -0.53 -1.47 -8.58
CA MET A 45 0.44 -0.37 -8.60
C MET A 45 0.10 0.72 -7.58
N VAL A 46 -1.19 1.07 -7.41
CA VAL A 46 -1.66 1.98 -6.36
C VAL A 46 -1.30 1.43 -4.97
N ASN A 47 -1.60 0.16 -4.72
CA ASN A 47 -1.20 -0.48 -3.47
C ASN A 47 0.32 -0.43 -3.25
N ARG A 48 1.07 -0.73 -4.31
CA ARG A 48 2.52 -0.82 -4.26
C ARG A 48 3.21 0.51 -4.00
N HIS A 49 2.56 1.62 -4.27
CA HIS A 49 3.09 2.95 -3.97
C HIS A 49 3.33 3.14 -2.46
N SER A 50 2.45 2.63 -1.63
CA SER A 50 2.57 2.68 -0.16
C SER A 50 3.00 1.35 0.47
N ASN A 51 2.73 0.22 -0.19
CA ASN A 51 3.05 -1.13 0.29
C ASN A 51 3.86 -1.88 -0.77
N VAL A 52 5.16 -2.09 -0.56
CA VAL A 52 6.03 -2.73 -1.58
C VAL A 52 5.61 -4.18 -1.91
N PHE A 53 4.98 -4.86 -0.97
CA PHE A 53 4.54 -6.25 -1.13
C PHE A 53 3.03 -6.42 -0.91
N PRO A 54 2.15 -5.91 -1.81
CA PRO A 54 0.70 -5.97 -1.62
C PRO A 54 0.16 -7.39 -1.44
N GLY A 55 0.70 -8.36 -2.16
CA GLY A 55 0.28 -9.75 -2.09
C GLY A 55 0.59 -10.41 -0.74
N ILE A 56 1.74 -10.11 -0.14
CA ILE A 56 2.13 -10.59 1.19
C ILE A 56 1.27 -9.88 2.24
N LEU A 57 1.22 -8.55 2.20
CA LEU A 57 0.45 -7.76 3.16
C LEU A 57 -1.05 -8.03 3.08
N GLY A 58 -1.58 -8.38 1.92
CA GLY A 58 -2.96 -8.82 1.76
C GLY A 58 -3.29 -10.11 2.55
N ARG A 59 -2.26 -10.86 2.96
CA ARG A 59 -2.38 -12.12 3.73
C ARG A 59 -2.04 -11.98 5.21
N VAL A 60 -1.02 -11.19 5.54
CA VAL A 60 -0.45 -11.14 6.89
C VAL A 60 -0.69 -9.83 7.64
N CYS A 61 -1.32 -8.84 6.99
CA CYS A 61 -1.60 -7.55 7.60
C CYS A 61 -2.62 -7.70 8.74
N ASP A 62 -2.41 -6.94 9.81
CA ASP A 62 -3.28 -6.85 11.00
C ASP A 62 -4.64 -6.18 10.73
N ARG A 63 -4.82 -5.59 9.56
CA ARG A 63 -6.06 -5.00 9.02
C ARG A 63 -6.68 -3.87 9.86
N PRO A 64 -5.93 -2.92 10.38
CA PRO A 64 -6.52 -1.83 11.18
C PRO A 64 -7.52 -0.98 10.38
N CYS A 65 -7.43 -1.01 9.06
CA CYS A 65 -8.36 -0.33 8.16
C CYS A 65 -9.78 -0.93 8.15
N GLU A 66 -9.94 -2.23 8.39
CA GLU A 66 -11.26 -2.89 8.35
C GLU A 66 -12.15 -2.47 9.53
N PRO A 67 -11.71 -2.49 10.80
CA PRO A 67 -12.50 -1.94 11.92
C PRO A 67 -12.81 -0.45 11.78
N ALA A 68 -11.94 0.32 11.11
CA ALA A 68 -12.15 1.74 10.86
C ALA A 68 -13.13 2.03 9.71
N CYS A 69 -13.54 1.02 8.95
CA CYS A 69 -14.37 1.18 7.78
C CYS A 69 -15.77 1.73 8.14
N ARG A 70 -16.17 2.84 7.51
CA ARG A 70 -17.49 3.47 7.74
C ARG A 70 -18.65 2.56 7.40
N ARG A 71 -18.50 1.64 6.45
CA ARG A 71 -19.52 0.65 6.12
C ARG A 71 -19.91 -0.19 7.35
N GLY A 72 -18.96 -0.49 8.23
CA GLY A 72 -19.25 -1.20 9.48
C GLY A 72 -20.24 -0.50 10.41
N ARG A 73 -20.40 0.83 10.28
CA ARG A 73 -21.38 1.61 11.06
C ARG A 73 -22.81 1.45 10.53
N VAL A 74 -22.96 1.13 9.24
CA VAL A 74 -24.27 0.99 8.57
C VAL A 74 -24.68 -0.48 8.47
N GLU A 75 -23.81 -1.32 7.92
CA GLU A 75 -24.11 -2.73 7.61
C GLU A 75 -23.52 -3.72 8.64
N LYS A 76 -22.89 -3.24 9.71
CA LYS A 76 -22.18 -4.03 10.73
C LYS A 76 -21.05 -4.93 10.17
N LYS A 77 -20.72 -4.78 8.89
CA LYS A 77 -19.65 -5.52 8.21
C LYS A 77 -18.77 -4.53 7.45
N PRO A 78 -17.45 -4.50 7.71
CA PRO A 78 -16.53 -3.68 6.94
C PRO A 78 -16.38 -4.21 5.52
N VAL A 79 -15.82 -3.38 4.64
CA VAL A 79 -15.28 -3.85 3.36
C VAL A 79 -14.08 -4.77 3.65
N ALA A 80 -13.98 -5.88 2.93
CA ALA A 80 -12.86 -6.83 3.06
C ALA A 80 -11.59 -6.28 2.39
N ILE A 81 -11.04 -5.20 2.92
CA ILE A 81 -10.00 -4.37 2.33
C ILE A 81 -8.73 -5.18 2.03
N CYS A 82 -8.28 -5.99 2.99
CA CYS A 82 -7.07 -6.80 2.79
C CYS A 82 -7.28 -7.95 1.79
N ARG A 83 -8.50 -8.49 1.70
CA ARG A 83 -8.82 -9.49 0.66
C ARG A 83 -8.80 -8.86 -0.73
N LEU A 84 -9.33 -7.66 -0.88
CA LEU A 84 -9.29 -6.93 -2.14
C LEU A 84 -7.85 -6.55 -2.53
N LYS A 85 -7.01 -6.16 -1.56
CA LYS A 85 -5.57 -5.98 -1.79
C LYS A 85 -4.92 -7.25 -2.33
N ARG A 86 -5.28 -8.41 -1.78
CA ARG A 86 -4.82 -9.70 -2.26
C ARG A 86 -5.29 -9.98 -3.68
N VAL A 87 -6.57 -9.76 -3.99
CA VAL A 87 -7.13 -9.91 -5.35
C VAL A 87 -6.34 -9.07 -6.35
N ALA A 88 -6.10 -7.79 -6.05
CA ALA A 88 -5.31 -6.93 -6.92
C ALA A 88 -3.90 -7.48 -7.19
N ALA A 89 -3.30 -8.18 -6.21
CA ALA A 89 -1.98 -8.76 -6.35
C ALA A 89 -1.99 -10.11 -7.10
N ASP A 90 -3.04 -10.91 -6.93
CA ASP A 90 -3.15 -12.24 -7.52
C ASP A 90 -3.60 -12.16 -8.99
N GLU A 91 -4.48 -11.21 -9.33
CA GLU A 91 -5.07 -11.03 -10.68
C GLU A 91 -4.30 -10.01 -11.55
N ARG A 92 -3.17 -9.47 -11.08
CA ARG A 92 -2.35 -8.56 -11.89
C ARG A 92 -1.70 -9.30 -13.04
N ASP A 93 -1.36 -8.57 -14.10
CA ASP A 93 -0.56 -9.09 -15.22
C ASP A 93 0.77 -9.67 -14.72
N GLU A 94 1.25 -10.72 -15.34
CA GLU A 94 2.51 -11.37 -14.97
C GLU A 94 3.70 -10.44 -15.20
N ASP A 95 3.71 -9.70 -16.30
CA ASP A 95 4.78 -8.75 -16.62
C ASP A 95 4.46 -7.33 -16.13
N ILE A 96 4.75 -7.08 -14.88
CA ILE A 96 4.71 -5.72 -14.31
C ILE A 96 6.06 -5.01 -14.36
N THR A 97 7.09 -5.66 -14.90
CA THR A 97 8.48 -5.20 -14.80
C THR A 97 8.66 -3.83 -15.46
N ALA A 98 8.00 -3.61 -16.60
CA ALA A 98 8.02 -2.34 -17.31
C ALA A 98 7.41 -1.17 -16.51
N ARG A 99 6.48 -1.46 -15.60
CA ARG A 99 5.80 -0.47 -14.74
C ARG A 99 6.53 -0.20 -13.43
N LEU A 100 7.53 -1.01 -13.11
CA LEU A 100 8.28 -0.81 -11.88
C LEU A 100 9.22 0.39 -11.99
N PRO A 101 9.38 1.18 -10.91
CA PRO A 101 10.37 2.25 -10.88
C PRO A 101 11.76 1.69 -11.23
N LYS A 102 12.42 2.35 -12.17
CA LYS A 102 13.77 1.97 -12.60
C LYS A 102 14.79 2.44 -11.55
N ILE A 103 15.85 1.66 -11.37
CA ILE A 103 16.98 2.08 -10.53
C ILE A 103 17.69 3.24 -11.25
N PRO A 104 18.01 4.34 -10.57
CA PRO A 104 18.77 5.45 -11.15
C PRO A 104 20.08 4.98 -11.75
N ARG A 105 20.42 5.47 -12.93
CA ARG A 105 21.69 5.13 -13.61
C ARG A 105 22.90 5.73 -12.91
N LEU A 106 22.72 6.94 -12.35
CA LEU A 106 23.78 7.64 -11.61
C LEU A 106 23.68 7.25 -10.13
N LYS A 107 24.75 6.68 -9.62
CA LYS A 107 24.88 6.32 -8.22
C LYS A 107 25.55 7.47 -7.47
N ASN A 108 25.14 7.72 -6.24
CA ASN A 108 25.71 8.79 -5.40
C ASN A 108 26.97 8.33 -4.61
N GLY A 109 27.44 7.10 -4.83
CA GLY A 109 28.65 6.52 -4.20
C GLY A 109 28.46 6.11 -2.72
N LYS A 110 27.26 6.31 -2.15
CA LYS A 110 26.99 5.87 -0.77
C LYS A 110 26.58 4.40 -0.77
N LYS A 111 26.99 3.68 0.26
CA LYS A 111 26.68 2.26 0.45
C LYS A 111 25.84 2.07 1.71
N VAL A 112 24.80 1.26 1.61
CA VAL A 112 23.93 0.89 2.74
C VAL A 112 23.87 -0.63 2.82
N ALA A 113 24.20 -1.19 3.96
CA ALA A 113 24.08 -2.61 4.23
C ALA A 113 22.74 -2.90 4.92
N CYS A 114 21.95 -3.82 4.37
CA CYS A 114 20.74 -4.33 4.99
C CYS A 114 21.02 -5.73 5.54
N ILE A 115 20.95 -5.90 6.86
CA ILE A 115 21.19 -7.19 7.51
C ILE A 115 19.87 -7.93 7.67
N GLY A 116 19.79 -9.13 7.11
CA GLY A 116 18.61 -9.99 7.12
C GLY A 116 17.86 -9.99 5.79
N ALA A 117 17.04 -11.04 5.57
CA ALA A 117 16.26 -11.24 4.34
C ALA A 117 14.73 -11.14 4.60
N GLY A 118 14.34 -10.51 5.69
CA GLY A 118 12.92 -10.28 6.00
C GLY A 118 12.30 -9.16 5.15
N CYS A 119 10.98 -9.04 5.21
CA CYS A 119 10.22 -8.04 4.45
C CYS A 119 10.73 -6.61 4.66
N ALA A 120 11.16 -6.25 5.86
CA ALA A 120 11.68 -4.92 6.19
C ALA A 120 12.99 -4.63 5.44
N SER A 121 13.94 -5.56 5.41
CA SER A 121 15.21 -5.39 4.71
C SER A 121 15.02 -5.32 3.20
N LEU A 122 14.16 -6.17 2.64
CA LEU A 122 13.83 -6.15 1.22
C LEU A 122 13.11 -4.85 0.81
N PHE A 123 12.22 -4.35 1.67
CA PHE A 123 11.57 -3.05 1.46
C PHE A 123 12.60 -1.92 1.47
N LEU A 124 13.45 -1.89 2.50
CA LEU A 124 14.46 -0.83 2.67
C LEU A 124 15.44 -0.82 1.50
N SER A 125 16.05 -1.95 1.16
CA SER A 125 17.03 -2.05 0.08
C SER A 125 16.45 -1.58 -1.26
N ARG A 126 15.22 -1.98 -1.55
CA ARG A 126 14.53 -1.54 -2.75
C ARG A 126 14.21 -0.04 -2.74
N SER A 127 13.64 0.46 -1.64
CA SER A 127 13.24 1.87 -1.54
C SER A 127 14.43 2.81 -1.58
N VAL A 128 15.49 2.45 -0.90
CA VAL A 128 16.75 3.21 -0.87
C VAL A 128 17.45 3.17 -2.23
N GLY A 129 17.57 1.98 -2.84
CA GLY A 129 18.18 1.83 -4.16
C GLY A 129 17.44 2.60 -5.25
N GLN A 130 16.09 2.61 -5.22
CA GLN A 130 15.29 3.30 -6.22
C GLN A 130 15.25 4.82 -6.04
N ARG A 131 15.22 5.32 -4.80
CA ARG A 131 15.08 6.76 -4.52
C ARG A 131 16.38 7.52 -4.45
N ALA A 132 17.44 6.89 -3.96
CA ALA A 132 18.68 7.57 -3.66
C ALA A 132 19.85 7.15 -4.57
N GLY A 133 19.67 6.21 -5.49
CA GLY A 133 20.77 5.67 -6.29
C GLY A 133 21.88 5.05 -5.43
N LEU A 134 21.51 4.45 -4.27
CA LEU A 134 22.44 3.79 -3.37
C LEU A 134 22.68 2.34 -3.80
N GLU A 135 23.86 1.84 -3.49
CA GLU A 135 24.23 0.44 -3.62
C GLU A 135 23.92 -0.38 -2.38
#